data_9fabd0189fc9be23551a5c4d24cb650a
#
_entry.id   9fabd0189fc9be23551a5c4d24cb650a
#
_cell.length_a   1.000
_cell.length_b   1.000
_cell.length_c   1.000
_cell.angle_alpha   90.00
_cell.angle_beta   90.00
_cell.angle_gamma   90.00
#
_symmetry.space_group_name_H-M   'P 1'
#
loop_
_entity.id
_entity.type
_entity.pdbx_description
1 polymer ?
#
loop_
_entity_poly.entity_id
_entity_poly.type
_entity_poly.pdbx_seq_one_letter_code
_entity_poly.pdbx_strand_id
1 'polypeptide(L)'
;RTDLRVAVKDAIFEMSEAKRWLLGGYNHGHYGNLPHPIATEMAFGFRISAERMHQIGFVNRLVENKDLMDEAYSMAEHLLSLPPASRVNTLYMMKHMAPKIPQNISNLAEKLHLHGDTEDRMESRRAFAEKRKPNYNGWLNPEDRYNMPQLDEK
;
A
#
# COMPACT_ATOMS: atom_id res chain seq x y z
N ARG A 1 -1.19 9.59 2.55
CA ARG A 1 -2.00 9.06 3.68
C ARG A 1 -3.23 9.92 3.84
N THR A 2 -4.39 9.30 4.00
CA THR A 2 -5.65 9.92 4.32
C THR A 2 -6.20 9.28 5.59
N ASP A 3 -6.83 10.08 6.45
CA ASP A 3 -7.37 9.60 7.73
C ASP A 3 -8.77 8.99 7.55
N LEU A 4 -9.56 9.56 6.63
CA LEU A 4 -10.88 9.05 6.24
C LEU A 4 -10.94 8.84 4.73
N ARG A 5 -11.72 7.84 4.30
CA ARG A 5 -11.82 7.43 2.89
C ARG A 5 -13.25 7.14 2.50
N VAL A 6 -13.66 7.74 1.39
CA VAL A 6 -14.88 7.39 0.68
C VAL A 6 -14.49 6.75 -0.64
N ALA A 7 -15.15 5.69 -1.03
CA ALA A 7 -14.92 5.03 -2.30
C ALA A 7 -16.24 4.72 -3.01
N VAL A 8 -16.18 4.63 -4.32
CA VAL A 8 -17.28 4.12 -5.12
C VAL A 8 -17.24 2.60 -5.18
N LYS A 9 -18.39 1.95 -5.37
CA LYS A 9 -18.56 0.50 -5.32
C LYS A 9 -17.73 -0.24 -6.37
N ASP A 10 -17.51 0.35 -7.53
CA ASP A 10 -16.75 -0.21 -8.64
C ASP A 10 -15.25 0.08 -8.58
N ALA A 11 -14.77 0.80 -7.55
CA ALA A 11 -13.35 1.06 -7.39
C ALA A 11 -12.56 -0.21 -7.05
N ILE A 12 -11.35 -0.27 -7.61
CA ILE A 12 -10.40 -1.37 -7.40
C ILE A 12 -9.12 -0.82 -6.78
N PHE A 13 -8.63 -1.51 -5.78
CA PHE A 13 -7.37 -1.22 -5.10
C PHE A 13 -6.31 -2.22 -5.55
N GLU A 14 -5.14 -1.72 -5.92
CA GLU A 14 -4.01 -2.54 -6.37
C GLU A 14 -2.69 -1.82 -6.05
N MET A 15 -1.69 -2.58 -5.61
CA MET A 15 -0.28 -2.17 -5.56
C MET A 15 0.47 -2.87 -6.69
N SER A 16 1.10 -2.12 -7.56
CA SER A 16 1.71 -2.69 -8.77
C SER A 16 3.23 -2.84 -8.69
N GLU A 17 3.83 -2.53 -7.56
CA GLU A 17 5.29 -2.49 -7.37
C GLU A 17 5.92 -3.84 -7.65
N ALA A 18 5.42 -4.92 -7.03
CA ALA A 18 5.95 -6.27 -7.25
C ALA A 18 5.83 -6.72 -8.71
N LYS A 19 4.75 -6.33 -9.40
CA LYS A 19 4.56 -6.60 -10.84
C LYS A 19 5.53 -5.85 -11.74
N ARG A 20 6.19 -4.82 -11.20
CA ARG A 20 7.12 -3.94 -11.93
C ARG A 20 8.53 -4.03 -11.39
N TRP A 21 8.89 -5.20 -10.86
CA TRP A 21 10.21 -5.46 -10.32
C TRP A 21 10.54 -4.66 -9.05
N LEU A 22 9.71 -4.03 -8.41
CA LEU A 22 10.00 -3.38 -7.14
C LEU A 22 9.72 -4.35 -5.99
N LEU A 23 10.39 -4.14 -4.87
CA LEU A 23 9.98 -4.76 -3.62
C LEU A 23 8.50 -4.38 -3.41
N GLY A 24 7.62 -5.37 -3.32
CA GLY A 24 6.18 -5.14 -3.22
C GLY A 24 5.85 -4.14 -2.13
N GLY A 25 4.76 -3.40 -2.29
CA GLY A 25 4.37 -2.30 -1.40
C GLY A 25 4.13 -2.71 0.05
N TYR A 26 5.10 -3.38 0.68
CA TYR A 26 5.06 -3.95 2.03
C TYR A 26 4.63 -2.92 3.09
N ASN A 27 5.02 -1.67 2.90
CA ASN A 27 4.72 -0.58 3.81
C ASN A 27 3.30 -0.03 3.66
N HIS A 28 2.69 -0.14 2.49
CA HIS A 28 1.37 0.45 2.23
C HIS A 28 0.28 -0.24 3.03
N GLY A 29 0.25 -1.57 3.05
CA GLY A 29 -0.68 -2.33 3.86
C GLY A 29 -0.50 -2.07 5.36
N HIS A 30 0.75 -2.02 5.81
CA HIS A 30 1.08 -1.70 7.20
C HIS A 30 0.61 -0.29 7.61
N TYR A 31 0.96 0.73 6.83
CA TYR A 31 0.49 2.10 7.08
C TYR A 31 -1.03 2.28 6.92
N GLY A 32 -1.66 1.44 6.13
CA GLY A 32 -3.12 1.38 6.01
C GLY A 32 -3.80 0.67 7.18
N ASN A 33 -3.03 0.09 8.11
CA ASN A 33 -3.52 -0.75 9.21
C ASN A 33 -4.38 -1.92 8.71
N LEU A 34 -3.97 -2.52 7.59
CA LEU A 34 -4.66 -3.67 7.03
C LEU A 34 -4.32 -4.95 7.79
N PRO A 35 -5.25 -5.90 7.90
CA PRO A 35 -4.92 -7.25 8.35
C PRO A 35 -3.77 -7.83 7.50
N HIS A 36 -2.82 -8.52 8.13
CA HIS A 36 -1.61 -9.01 7.47
C HIS A 36 -1.87 -9.82 6.18
N PRO A 37 -2.85 -10.74 6.11
CA PRO A 37 -3.14 -11.45 4.86
C PRO A 37 -3.56 -10.52 3.71
N ILE A 38 -4.36 -9.50 4.00
CA ILE A 38 -4.79 -8.51 3.01
C ILE A 38 -3.62 -7.62 2.57
N ALA A 39 -2.78 -7.20 3.52
CA ALA A 39 -1.56 -6.46 3.20
C ALA A 39 -0.63 -7.26 2.29
N THR A 40 -0.51 -8.58 2.53
CA THR A 40 0.27 -9.51 1.70
C THR A 40 -0.33 -9.65 0.29
N GLU A 41 -1.63 -9.86 0.16
CA GLU A 41 -2.32 -9.88 -1.14
C GLU A 41 -2.03 -8.59 -1.93
N MET A 42 -2.17 -7.43 -1.28
CA MET A 42 -1.88 -6.13 -1.92
C MET A 42 -0.42 -6.01 -2.32
N ALA A 43 0.53 -6.41 -1.46
CA ALA A 43 1.96 -6.33 -1.74
C ALA A 43 2.36 -7.16 -2.97
N PHE A 44 1.69 -8.28 -3.23
CA PHE A 44 1.87 -9.09 -4.43
C PHE A 44 1.02 -8.62 -5.64
N GLY A 45 0.32 -7.49 -5.52
CA GLY A 45 -0.39 -6.89 -6.64
C GLY A 45 -1.71 -7.57 -6.99
N PHE A 46 -2.35 -8.25 -6.03
CA PHE A 46 -3.72 -8.71 -6.22
C PHE A 46 -4.68 -7.51 -6.22
N ARG A 47 -5.71 -7.62 -7.04
CA ARG A 47 -6.78 -6.62 -7.10
C ARG A 47 -7.81 -6.89 -6.01
N ILE A 48 -8.13 -5.86 -5.23
CA ILE A 48 -9.10 -5.95 -4.14
C ILE A 48 -10.24 -4.96 -4.43
N SER A 49 -11.48 -5.43 -4.36
CA SER A 49 -12.65 -4.58 -4.57
C SER A 49 -12.83 -3.55 -3.44
N ALA A 50 -13.48 -2.43 -3.77
CA ALA A 50 -13.84 -1.42 -2.78
C ALA A 50 -14.76 -1.98 -1.69
N GLU A 51 -15.64 -2.91 -2.04
CA GLU A 51 -16.50 -3.60 -1.08
C GLU A 51 -15.67 -4.36 -0.03
N ARG A 52 -14.69 -5.17 -0.46
CA ARG A 52 -13.82 -5.88 0.46
C ARG A 52 -12.99 -4.92 1.31
N MET A 53 -12.49 -3.82 0.72
CA MET A 53 -11.75 -2.79 1.46
C MET A 53 -12.63 -2.05 2.47
N HIS A 54 -13.93 -1.93 2.21
CA HIS A 54 -14.91 -1.40 3.15
C HIS A 54 -15.19 -2.40 4.29
N GLN A 55 -15.41 -3.66 3.96
CA GLN A 55 -15.66 -4.73 4.95
C GLN A 55 -14.53 -4.87 5.97
N ILE A 56 -13.28 -4.68 5.57
CA ILE A 56 -12.10 -4.72 6.44
C ILE A 56 -11.77 -3.38 7.12
N GLY A 57 -12.59 -2.34 6.92
CA GLY A 57 -12.43 -1.04 7.58
C GLY A 57 -11.40 -0.11 6.97
N PHE A 58 -10.83 -0.42 5.82
CA PHE A 58 -9.93 0.49 5.11
C PHE A 58 -10.67 1.66 4.45
N VAL A 59 -11.84 1.41 3.89
CA VAL A 59 -12.75 2.41 3.35
C VAL A 59 -13.85 2.67 4.38
N ASN A 60 -14.05 3.93 4.75
CA ASN A 60 -15.04 4.34 5.77
C ASN A 60 -16.46 4.34 5.22
N ARG A 61 -16.62 4.76 3.97
CA ARG A 61 -17.93 4.86 3.29
C ARG A 61 -17.81 4.30 1.88
N LEU A 62 -18.81 3.51 1.49
CA LEU A 62 -18.93 2.94 0.16
C LEU A 62 -20.25 3.44 -0.47
N VAL A 63 -20.16 4.13 -1.60
CA VAL A 63 -21.29 4.85 -2.21
C VAL A 63 -21.39 4.59 -3.71
N GLU A 64 -22.50 4.99 -4.32
CA GLU A 64 -22.59 5.04 -5.79
C GLU A 64 -21.77 6.21 -6.33
N ASN A 65 -21.33 6.10 -7.59
CA ASN A 65 -20.46 7.10 -8.21
C ASN A 65 -21.04 8.53 -8.15
N LYS A 66 -22.35 8.66 -8.36
CA LYS A 66 -23.05 9.96 -8.31
C LYS A 66 -23.03 10.61 -6.92
N ASP A 67 -22.91 9.81 -5.85
CA ASP A 67 -23.04 10.26 -4.46
C ASP A 67 -21.64 10.50 -3.80
N LEU A 68 -20.54 10.28 -4.54
CA LEU A 68 -19.18 10.33 -3.98
C LEU A 68 -18.83 11.66 -3.33
N MET A 69 -19.11 12.75 -4.03
CA MET A 69 -18.79 14.09 -3.52
C MET A 69 -19.72 14.53 -2.40
N ASP A 70 -20.98 14.18 -2.48
CA ASP A 70 -21.99 14.53 -1.46
C ASP A 70 -21.65 13.84 -0.14
N GLU A 71 -21.27 12.56 -0.16
CA GLU A 71 -20.81 11.85 1.04
C GLU A 71 -19.50 12.44 1.59
N ALA A 72 -18.55 12.79 0.72
CA ALA A 72 -17.29 13.41 1.15
C ALA A 72 -17.54 14.77 1.82
N TYR A 73 -18.43 15.60 1.26
CA TYR A 73 -18.81 16.87 1.87
C TYR A 73 -19.56 16.67 3.18
N SER A 74 -20.49 15.73 3.25
CA SER A 74 -21.21 15.38 4.49
C SER A 74 -20.24 15.02 5.63
N MET A 75 -19.24 14.19 5.34
CA MET A 75 -18.19 13.87 6.31
C MET A 75 -17.37 15.10 6.72
N ALA A 76 -17.05 15.97 5.79
CA ALA A 76 -16.30 17.20 6.07
C ALA A 76 -17.12 18.18 6.94
N GLU A 77 -18.40 18.35 6.64
CA GLU A 77 -19.32 19.18 7.43
C GLU A 77 -19.48 18.66 8.85
N HIS A 78 -19.61 17.33 9.00
CA HIS A 78 -19.61 16.72 10.33
C HIS A 78 -18.35 17.08 11.11
N LEU A 79 -17.17 16.96 10.50
CA LEU A 79 -15.92 17.34 11.15
C LEU A 79 -15.87 18.83 11.50
N LEU A 80 -16.40 19.69 10.63
CA LEU A 80 -16.44 21.14 10.87
C LEU A 80 -17.41 21.52 12.00
N SER A 81 -18.45 20.73 12.24
CA SER A 81 -19.40 20.95 13.35
C SER A 81 -18.81 20.66 14.72
N LEU A 82 -17.68 19.93 14.79
CA LEU A 82 -17.02 19.63 16.06
C LEU A 82 -16.23 20.84 16.61
N PRO A 83 -16.08 20.98 17.93
CA PRO A 83 -15.25 22.01 18.52
C PRO A 83 -13.84 21.99 17.92
N PRO A 84 -13.31 23.13 17.41
CA PRO A 84 -12.04 23.18 16.68
C PRO A 84 -10.84 22.55 17.42
N ALA A 85 -10.69 22.86 18.70
CA ALA A 85 -9.60 22.30 19.52
C ALA A 85 -9.72 20.77 19.67
N SER A 86 -10.92 20.27 19.94
CA SER A 86 -11.18 18.83 20.06
C SER A 86 -10.84 18.09 18.74
N ARG A 87 -11.32 18.62 17.62
CA ARG A 87 -11.06 18.07 16.29
C ARG A 87 -9.55 18.02 15.98
N VAL A 88 -8.84 19.12 16.18
CA VAL A 88 -7.39 19.20 15.91
C VAL A 88 -6.60 18.26 16.82
N ASN A 89 -6.89 18.28 18.12
CA ASN A 89 -6.18 17.45 19.10
C ASN A 89 -6.46 15.95 18.87
N THR A 90 -7.69 15.58 18.54
CA THR A 90 -8.03 14.20 18.20
C THR A 90 -7.24 13.74 16.98
N LEU A 91 -7.24 14.51 15.89
CA LEU A 91 -6.47 14.15 14.70
C LEU A 91 -4.95 14.04 15.00
N TYR A 92 -4.43 14.95 15.81
CA TYR A 92 -3.03 14.91 16.22
C TYR A 92 -2.71 13.60 16.96
N MET A 93 -3.53 13.20 17.93
CA MET A 93 -3.38 11.94 18.66
C MET A 93 -3.47 10.72 17.71
N MET A 94 -4.49 10.68 16.84
CA MET A 94 -4.66 9.57 15.90
C MET A 94 -3.45 9.41 14.97
N LYS A 95 -2.85 10.50 14.50
CA LYS A 95 -1.63 10.46 13.69
C LYS A 95 -0.42 9.89 14.46
N HIS A 96 -0.32 10.17 15.75
CA HIS A 96 0.76 9.60 16.60
C HIS A 96 0.56 8.13 16.91
N MET A 97 -0.68 7.66 16.93
CA MET A 97 -1.05 6.26 17.10
C MET A 97 -0.99 5.44 15.79
N ALA A 98 -0.80 6.11 14.65
CA ALA A 98 -0.71 5.41 13.37
C ALA A 98 0.47 4.43 13.34
N PRO A 99 0.32 3.26 12.68
CA PRO A 99 1.40 2.29 12.54
C PRO A 99 2.67 2.91 11.95
N LYS A 100 3.82 2.54 12.49
CA LYS A 100 5.14 2.95 12.02
C LYS A 100 5.97 1.73 11.69
N ILE A 101 6.72 1.78 10.60
CA ILE A 101 7.66 0.72 10.27
C ILE A 101 8.94 0.95 11.10
N PRO A 102 9.41 -0.05 11.84
CA PRO A 102 10.69 0.02 12.54
C PRO A 102 11.85 0.29 11.58
N GLN A 103 12.87 1.03 12.03
CA GLN A 103 14.01 1.41 11.19
C GLN A 103 14.78 0.19 10.66
N ASN A 104 14.95 -0.85 11.48
CA ASN A 104 15.61 -2.09 11.06
C ASN A 104 14.87 -2.81 9.92
N ILE A 105 13.53 -2.75 9.87
CA ILE A 105 12.74 -3.27 8.74
C ILE A 105 12.95 -2.41 7.50
N SER A 106 13.01 -1.08 7.64
CA SER A 106 13.32 -0.19 6.51
C SER A 106 14.73 -0.46 5.95
N ASN A 107 15.71 -0.65 6.83
CA ASN A 107 17.08 -1.00 6.44
C ASN A 107 17.13 -2.37 5.71
N LEU A 108 16.39 -3.36 6.21
CA LEU A 108 16.27 -4.66 5.53
C LEU A 108 15.66 -4.49 4.14
N ALA A 109 14.62 -3.67 4.00
CA ALA A 109 13.99 -3.42 2.71
C ALA A 109 14.97 -2.80 1.68
N GLU A 110 15.85 -1.90 2.11
CA GLU A 110 16.90 -1.33 1.26
C GLU A 110 17.90 -2.42 0.81
N LYS A 111 18.37 -3.26 1.72
CA LYS A 111 19.24 -4.39 1.41
C LYS A 111 18.58 -5.36 0.42
N LEU A 112 17.33 -5.70 0.64
CA LEU A 112 16.56 -6.60 -0.24
C LEU A 112 16.34 -5.98 -1.62
N HIS A 113 16.14 -4.67 -1.68
CA HIS A 113 15.99 -3.97 -2.95
C HIS A 113 17.28 -4.08 -3.80
N LEU A 114 18.44 -3.89 -3.18
CA LEU A 114 19.72 -4.04 -3.85
C LEU A 114 20.02 -5.49 -4.21
N HIS A 115 19.71 -6.43 -3.32
CA HIS A 115 19.89 -7.87 -3.54
C HIS A 115 19.05 -8.38 -4.72
N GLY A 116 17.87 -7.84 -4.95
CA GLY A 116 17.00 -8.17 -6.08
C GLY A 116 17.27 -7.34 -7.35
N ASP A 117 18.27 -6.45 -7.36
CA ASP A 117 18.55 -5.61 -8.53
C ASP A 117 19.20 -6.42 -9.67
N THR A 118 18.37 -6.99 -10.49
CA THR A 118 18.73 -7.83 -11.63
C THR A 118 18.34 -7.14 -12.95
N GLU A 119 18.70 -7.77 -14.07
CA GLU A 119 18.28 -7.30 -15.40
C GLU A 119 16.75 -7.25 -15.59
N ASP A 120 16.02 -8.00 -14.79
CA ASP A 120 14.55 -8.03 -14.81
C ASP A 120 13.92 -6.66 -14.53
N ARG A 121 14.65 -5.77 -13.83
CA ARG A 121 14.25 -4.38 -13.65
C ARG A 121 14.14 -3.63 -14.98
N MET A 122 15.12 -3.81 -15.84
CA MET A 122 15.12 -3.17 -17.16
C MET A 122 14.11 -3.80 -18.09
N GLU A 123 13.99 -5.15 -18.02
CA GLU A 123 12.96 -5.87 -18.76
C GLU A 123 11.55 -5.43 -18.35
N SER A 124 11.28 -5.28 -17.07
CA SER A 124 9.99 -4.78 -16.58
C SER A 124 9.62 -3.42 -17.18
N ARG A 125 10.58 -2.48 -17.22
CA ARG A 125 10.38 -1.15 -17.79
C ARG A 125 10.15 -1.20 -19.29
N ARG A 126 10.95 -2.01 -20.00
CA ARG A 126 10.85 -2.20 -21.45
C ARG A 126 9.52 -2.81 -21.83
N ALA A 127 9.14 -3.91 -21.18
CA ALA A 127 7.88 -4.61 -21.43
C ALA A 127 6.66 -3.69 -21.18
N PHE A 128 6.73 -2.85 -20.15
CA PHE A 128 5.68 -1.88 -19.87
C PHE A 128 5.57 -0.81 -20.98
N ALA A 129 6.69 -0.26 -21.44
CA ALA A 129 6.72 0.72 -22.51
C ALA A 129 6.21 0.12 -23.82
N GLU A 130 6.58 -1.11 -24.12
CA GLU A 130 6.19 -1.86 -25.33
C GLU A 130 4.80 -2.51 -25.22
N LYS A 131 4.12 -2.38 -24.07
CA LYS A 131 2.78 -2.98 -23.80
C LYS A 131 2.72 -4.50 -24.02
N ARG A 132 3.78 -5.19 -23.71
CA ARG A 132 3.89 -6.66 -23.79
C ARG A 132 4.08 -7.29 -22.40
N LYS A 133 3.95 -8.59 -22.32
CA LYS A 133 4.31 -9.34 -21.11
C LYS A 133 5.83 -9.33 -20.94
N PRO A 134 6.36 -9.11 -19.71
CA PRO A 134 7.78 -9.25 -19.43
C PRO A 134 8.22 -10.70 -19.52
N ASN A 135 9.48 -10.91 -19.90
CA ASN A 135 10.17 -12.18 -19.84
C ASN A 135 11.29 -12.10 -18.82
N TYR A 136 11.04 -12.53 -17.61
CA TYR A 136 11.99 -12.46 -16.50
C TYR A 136 12.97 -13.62 -16.51
N ASN A 137 14.26 -13.30 -16.29
CA ASN A 137 15.33 -14.26 -16.17
C ASN A 137 15.60 -14.67 -14.71
N GLY A 138 15.14 -13.85 -13.76
CA GLY A 138 15.36 -14.06 -12.33
C GLY A 138 16.77 -13.63 -11.88
N TRP A 139 17.28 -14.34 -10.90
CA TRP A 139 18.58 -14.06 -10.30
C TRP A 139 19.73 -14.29 -11.29
N LEU A 140 20.71 -13.38 -11.29
CA LEU A 140 21.93 -13.55 -12.10
C LEU A 140 22.74 -14.79 -11.66
N ASN A 141 22.86 -14.97 -10.33
CA ASN A 141 23.33 -16.21 -9.73
C ASN A 141 22.14 -16.90 -9.04
N PRO A 142 21.71 -18.09 -9.47
CA PRO A 142 20.56 -18.78 -8.88
C PRO A 142 20.65 -19.03 -7.37
N GLU A 143 21.86 -19.12 -6.82
CA GLU A 143 22.09 -19.32 -5.38
C GLU A 143 21.75 -18.06 -4.55
N ASP A 144 21.73 -16.88 -5.16
CA ASP A 144 21.43 -15.62 -4.46
C ASP A 144 20.02 -15.63 -3.85
N ARG A 145 19.09 -16.40 -4.41
CA ARG A 145 17.76 -16.61 -3.84
C ARG A 145 17.76 -17.22 -2.44
N TYR A 146 18.84 -17.90 -2.07
CA TYR A 146 19.01 -18.53 -0.75
C TYR A 146 19.85 -17.67 0.21
N ASN A 147 20.60 -16.72 -0.32
CA ASN A 147 21.49 -15.83 0.42
C ASN A 147 20.81 -14.49 0.75
N MET A 148 19.61 -14.55 1.28
CA MET A 148 18.82 -13.35 1.57
C MET A 148 19.48 -12.49 2.66
N PRO A 149 19.54 -11.15 2.48
CA PRO A 149 19.90 -10.24 3.54
C PRO A 149 19.07 -10.48 4.80
N GLN A 150 19.73 -10.52 5.95
CA GLN A 150 19.11 -10.79 7.22
C GLN A 150 18.72 -9.48 7.93
N LEU A 151 17.72 -9.59 8.80
CA LEU A 151 17.35 -8.51 9.72
C LEU A 151 18.51 -8.27 10.69
N ASP A 152 18.90 -7.00 10.84
CA ASP A 152 19.90 -6.66 11.86
C ASP A 152 19.30 -6.91 13.25
N GLU A 153 19.89 -7.84 13.99
CA GLU A 153 19.59 -8.01 15.41
C GLU A 153 20.07 -6.75 16.15
N LYS A 154 19.22 -6.25 17.05
CA LYS A 154 19.57 -5.09 17.87
C LYS A 154 20.59 -5.45 18.93
#